data_4b77d6bc34953b8db88670953a441add
#
_entry.id   4b77d6bc34953b8db88670953a441add
#
_cell.length_a   1.000
_cell.length_b   1.000
_cell.length_c   1.000
_cell.angle_alpha   90.00
_cell.angle_beta   90.00
_cell.angle_gamma   90.00
#
_symmetry.space_group_name_H-M   'P 1'
#
loop_
_entity.id
_entity.type
_entity.pdbx_description
1 polymer ?
#
loop_
_entity_poly.entity_id
_entity_poly.type
_entity_poly.pdbx_seq_one_letter_code
_entity_poly.pdbx_strand_id
1 'polypeptide(L)'
;MVQKKYDRPARPFELWNIGNYETVYWQEKQGEYLAFMLKLYQAQPLTGFRYLHGRKGERAVHVGPLNAPVTMEEVEKVVIECRANNFNKADVLGWEWSYEVNELARVLGKKSGVDLKLIQIPSLNEIKSSLVGFDLQLLKVPEEAIQKELLPHIKFVEVAYLEIKIKVNGNEVVLKITDFQIPSIAELAEIASKVKDSRELIDYWAIDWDYKGDTFHNQWQSFRVKKNPKVDYEAKHSYESAGEYQIMVKVVDVFGNDTNKVIKLELGANNGKKI
;
A
#
# COMPACT_ATOMS: atom_id res chain seq x y z
N MET A 1 17.93 -31.99 -6.57
CA MET A 1 18.38 -31.69 -7.96
C MET A 1 19.88 -31.44 -8.04
N VAL A 2 20.51 -30.63 -7.19
CA VAL A 2 21.96 -30.32 -7.17
C VAL A 2 22.79 -31.56 -6.86
N GLN A 3 22.36 -32.42 -5.95
CA GLN A 3 23.07 -33.64 -5.55
C GLN A 3 23.21 -34.65 -6.70
N LYS A 4 22.16 -34.74 -7.56
CA LYS A 4 22.15 -35.65 -8.71
C LYS A 4 23.06 -35.17 -9.86
N LYS A 5 23.29 -33.87 -9.97
CA LYS A 5 24.08 -33.26 -11.06
C LYS A 5 25.58 -33.19 -10.75
N TYR A 6 25.93 -33.08 -9.46
CA TYR A 6 27.32 -32.84 -9.06
C TYR A 6 27.89 -33.90 -8.12
N ASP A 7 27.11 -34.96 -7.82
CA ASP A 7 27.47 -36.04 -6.88
C ASP A 7 28.02 -35.51 -5.54
N ARG A 8 27.42 -34.41 -5.05
CA ARG A 8 27.79 -33.73 -3.81
C ARG A 8 26.55 -33.51 -2.95
N PRO A 9 26.62 -33.73 -1.63
CA PRO A 9 25.54 -33.28 -0.75
C PRO A 9 25.40 -31.74 -0.83
N ALA A 10 24.17 -31.28 -0.90
CA ALA A 10 23.93 -29.84 -0.77
C ALA A 10 24.50 -29.37 0.58
N ARG A 11 25.31 -28.34 0.58
CA ARG A 11 25.79 -27.73 1.82
C ARG A 11 24.59 -27.10 2.54
N PRO A 12 24.48 -27.24 3.86
CA PRO A 12 23.49 -26.51 4.61
C PRO A 12 23.68 -25.01 4.36
N PHE A 13 22.61 -24.31 4.09
CA PHE A 13 22.60 -22.86 3.97
C PHE A 13 21.51 -22.33 4.90
N GLU A 14 21.77 -21.22 5.53
CA GLU A 14 20.81 -20.48 6.32
C GLU A 14 20.34 -19.28 5.48
N LEU A 15 19.04 -19.13 5.35
CA LEU A 15 18.44 -17.91 4.82
C LEU A 15 18.28 -16.96 6.00
N TRP A 16 19.18 -16.00 6.10
CA TRP A 16 19.01 -14.91 7.04
C TRP A 16 18.07 -13.89 6.40
N ASN A 17 16.86 -13.77 6.94
CA ASN A 17 16.05 -12.60 6.69
C ASN A 17 16.72 -11.44 7.43
N ILE A 18 17.52 -10.65 6.73
CA ILE A 18 18.06 -9.41 7.27
C ILE A 18 16.84 -8.50 7.38
N GLY A 19 16.25 -8.46 8.57
CA GLY A 19 15.10 -7.63 8.88
C GLY A 19 15.29 -6.20 8.35
N ASN A 20 14.22 -5.53 8.06
CA ASN A 20 14.26 -4.19 7.48
C ASN A 20 14.75 -3.18 8.53
N TYR A 21 16.07 -3.13 8.72
CA TYR A 21 16.72 -2.24 9.70
C TYR A 21 16.34 -0.77 9.52
N GLU A 22 15.98 -0.38 8.30
CA GLU A 22 15.50 0.98 8.03
C GLU A 22 14.20 1.28 8.76
N THR A 23 13.25 0.35 8.81
CA THR A 23 11.98 0.58 9.52
C THR A 23 12.19 0.73 11.01
N VAL A 24 13.05 -0.07 11.62
CA VAL A 24 13.41 0.05 13.05
C VAL A 24 14.10 1.39 13.31
N TYR A 25 15.07 1.75 12.49
CA TYR A 25 15.79 3.02 12.61
C TYR A 25 14.85 4.23 12.46
N TRP A 26 13.90 4.18 11.53
CA TRP A 26 12.95 5.28 11.34
C TRP A 26 11.92 5.39 12.45
N GLN A 27 11.57 4.28 13.12
CA GLN A 27 10.72 4.32 14.31
C GLN A 27 11.34 5.10 15.44
N GLU A 28 12.65 4.93 15.66
CA GLU A 28 13.40 5.69 16.65
C GLU A 28 13.58 7.18 16.27
N LYS A 29 13.49 7.49 14.98
CA LYS A 29 13.73 8.81 14.38
C LYS A 29 12.55 9.39 13.63
N GLN A 30 11.38 9.31 14.23
CA GLN A 30 10.12 9.70 13.60
C GLN A 30 10.14 11.11 12.99
N GLY A 31 10.78 12.07 13.64
CA GLY A 31 10.91 13.45 13.11
C GLY A 31 11.76 13.51 11.83
N GLU A 32 12.86 12.74 11.77
CA GLU A 32 13.72 12.65 10.58
C GLU A 32 12.97 11.92 9.44
N TYR A 33 12.22 10.87 9.77
CA TYR A 33 11.36 10.16 8.82
C TYR A 33 10.32 11.10 8.19
N LEU A 34 9.58 11.83 8.98
CA LEU A 34 8.59 12.80 8.48
C LEU A 34 9.24 13.84 7.57
N ALA A 35 10.37 14.41 7.97
CA ALA A 35 11.10 15.39 7.18
C ALA A 35 11.57 14.79 5.85
N PHE A 36 12.08 13.56 5.85
CA PHE A 36 12.50 12.84 4.65
C PHE A 36 11.32 12.59 3.69
N MET A 37 10.20 12.09 4.21
CA MET A 37 9.01 11.83 3.40
C MET A 37 8.42 13.10 2.79
N LEU A 38 8.38 14.20 3.54
CA LEU A 38 7.93 15.49 3.02
C LEU A 38 8.86 16.00 1.89
N LYS A 39 10.18 15.83 2.02
CA LYS A 39 11.13 16.14 0.95
C LYS A 39 10.90 15.31 -0.30
N LEU A 40 10.75 13.99 -0.16
CA LEU A 40 10.45 13.10 -1.28
C LEU A 40 9.13 13.47 -1.95
N TYR A 41 8.12 13.84 -1.18
CA TYR A 41 6.83 14.28 -1.71
C TYR A 41 6.85 15.72 -2.22
N GLN A 42 7.95 16.45 -2.04
CA GLN A 42 8.11 17.87 -2.37
C GLN A 42 7.07 18.76 -1.65
N ALA A 43 6.81 18.46 -0.38
CA ALA A 43 5.93 19.21 0.48
C ALA A 43 6.72 20.06 1.47
N GLN A 44 6.24 21.27 1.74
CA GLN A 44 6.80 22.14 2.76
C GLN A 44 6.31 21.69 4.15
N PRO A 45 7.19 21.55 5.15
CA PRO A 45 6.78 21.20 6.51
C PRO A 45 5.80 22.20 7.10
N LEU A 46 4.82 21.72 7.84
CA LEU A 46 3.93 22.52 8.69
C LEU A 46 4.27 22.28 10.16
N THR A 47 4.11 23.30 10.99
CA THR A 47 4.31 23.24 12.44
C THR A 47 3.03 23.62 13.18
N GLY A 48 2.85 23.09 14.39
CA GLY A 48 1.66 23.39 15.20
C GLY A 48 0.45 22.53 14.91
N PHE A 49 0.57 21.52 14.06
CA PHE A 49 -0.46 20.56 13.72
C PHE A 49 -0.09 19.17 14.21
N ARG A 50 -1.10 18.37 14.52
CA ARG A 50 -0.88 16.99 14.97
C ARG A 50 -0.94 15.98 13.82
N TYR A 51 -1.81 16.23 12.86
CA TYR A 51 -2.05 15.33 11.72
C TYR A 51 -1.68 15.95 10.38
N LEU A 52 -1.49 17.26 10.28
CA LEU A 52 -1.04 17.94 9.06
C LEU A 52 0.46 18.20 9.15
N HIS A 53 1.23 17.29 8.57
CA HIS A 53 2.69 17.31 8.66
C HIS A 53 3.34 18.27 7.67
N GLY A 54 2.68 18.54 6.54
CA GLY A 54 3.21 19.40 5.49
C GLY A 54 2.12 19.99 4.60
N ARG A 55 2.58 20.80 3.62
CA ARG A 55 1.75 21.42 2.60
C ARG A 55 2.39 21.30 1.23
N LYS A 56 1.62 20.89 0.21
CA LYS A 56 2.01 20.88 -1.20
C LYS A 56 1.01 21.70 -2.02
N GLY A 57 1.44 22.87 -2.45
CA GLY A 57 0.53 23.85 -3.05
C GLY A 57 -0.61 24.24 -2.09
N GLU A 58 -1.86 23.97 -2.47
CA GLU A 58 -3.05 24.21 -1.63
C GLU A 58 -3.46 22.99 -0.78
N ARG A 59 -2.78 21.86 -0.93
CA ARG A 59 -3.13 20.62 -0.25
C ARG A 59 -2.35 20.44 1.03
N ALA A 60 -3.04 20.19 2.14
CA ALA A 60 -2.40 19.70 3.36
C ALA A 60 -1.85 18.28 3.12
N VAL A 61 -0.77 17.93 3.80
CA VAL A 61 -0.14 16.63 3.66
C VAL A 61 -0.04 15.94 5.01
N HIS A 62 -0.59 14.73 5.08
CA HIS A 62 -0.39 13.79 6.16
C HIS A 62 0.53 12.67 5.72
N VAL A 63 1.48 12.29 6.56
CA VAL A 63 2.35 11.12 6.34
C VAL A 63 1.94 10.06 7.33
N GLY A 64 1.42 8.96 6.83
CA GLY A 64 0.97 7.83 7.63
C GLY A 64 2.12 7.07 8.32
N PRO A 65 1.80 6.16 9.22
CA PRO A 65 2.78 5.40 9.98
C PRO A 65 3.60 4.47 9.07
N LEU A 66 4.82 4.19 9.51
CA LEU A 66 5.75 3.35 8.77
C LEU A 66 5.46 1.85 8.94
N ASN A 67 5.00 1.45 10.11
CA ASN A 67 4.90 0.06 10.56
C ASN A 67 3.45 -0.40 10.83
N ALA A 68 2.50 0.34 10.33
CA ALA A 68 1.10 0.02 10.45
C ALA A 68 0.33 0.60 9.26
N PRO A 69 -0.78 -0.02 8.84
CA PRO A 69 -1.64 0.56 7.81
C PRO A 69 -2.29 1.85 8.31
N VAL A 70 -2.44 2.82 7.41
CA VAL A 70 -3.27 4.01 7.65
C VAL A 70 -4.69 3.57 7.96
N THR A 71 -5.25 4.05 9.08
CA THR A 71 -6.59 3.68 9.55
C THR A 71 -7.63 4.74 9.18
N MET A 72 -8.90 4.34 9.20
CA MET A 72 -10.00 5.28 8.97
C MET A 72 -10.07 6.36 10.06
N GLU A 73 -9.80 5.99 11.32
CA GLU A 73 -9.72 6.92 12.45
C GLU A 73 -8.65 8.01 12.21
N GLU A 74 -7.51 7.64 11.65
CA GLU A 74 -6.43 8.57 11.30
C GLU A 74 -6.87 9.53 10.20
N VAL A 75 -7.50 9.03 9.14
CA VAL A 75 -8.04 9.85 8.05
C VAL A 75 -9.12 10.82 8.55
N GLU A 76 -9.99 10.39 9.48
CA GLU A 76 -10.98 11.25 10.10
C GLU A 76 -10.34 12.41 10.87
N LYS A 77 -9.27 12.15 11.61
CA LYS A 77 -8.52 13.17 12.36
C LYS A 77 -7.84 14.18 11.40
N VAL A 78 -7.29 13.70 10.28
CA VAL A 78 -6.77 14.57 9.22
C VAL A 78 -7.85 15.50 8.68
N VAL A 79 -9.02 14.96 8.36
CA VAL A 79 -10.14 15.77 7.83
C VAL A 79 -10.66 16.78 8.85
N ILE A 80 -10.75 16.40 10.14
CA ILE A 80 -11.16 17.33 11.23
C ILE A 80 -10.16 18.48 11.32
N GLU A 81 -8.86 18.19 11.34
CA GLU A 81 -7.83 19.22 11.46
C GLU A 81 -7.76 20.11 10.20
N CYS A 82 -7.97 19.55 9.00
CA CYS A 82 -8.12 20.31 7.77
C CYS A 82 -9.26 21.34 7.87
N ARG A 83 -10.44 20.90 8.28
CA ARG A 83 -11.60 21.80 8.43
C ARG A 83 -11.39 22.88 9.47
N ALA A 84 -10.81 22.53 10.62
CA ALA A 84 -10.50 23.49 11.68
C ALA A 84 -9.54 24.59 11.23
N ASN A 85 -8.71 24.33 10.20
CA ASN A 85 -7.67 25.23 9.72
C ASN A 85 -7.88 25.71 8.27
N ASN A 86 -9.11 25.59 7.76
CA ASN A 86 -9.50 26.06 6.42
C ASN A 86 -8.74 25.40 5.25
N PHE A 87 -8.26 24.18 5.42
CA PHE A 87 -7.79 23.36 4.31
C PHE A 87 -8.99 22.61 3.70
N ASN A 88 -9.23 22.82 2.42
CA ASN A 88 -10.27 22.13 1.64
C ASN A 88 -9.71 21.01 0.76
N LYS A 89 -8.39 20.77 0.81
CA LYS A 89 -7.69 19.74 0.05
C LYS A 89 -6.66 19.06 0.95
N ALA A 90 -6.57 17.72 0.90
CA ALA A 90 -5.58 16.98 1.64
C ALA A 90 -5.06 15.76 0.86
N ASP A 91 -3.77 15.46 1.04
CA ASP A 91 -3.11 14.24 0.59
C ASP A 91 -2.71 13.43 1.81
N VAL A 92 -3.17 12.20 1.90
CA VAL A 92 -2.75 11.23 2.92
C VAL A 92 -1.80 10.25 2.27
N LEU A 93 -0.55 10.25 2.71
CA LEU A 93 0.48 9.33 2.22
C LEU A 93 0.51 8.09 3.09
N GLY A 94 0.50 6.90 2.50
CA GLY A 94 0.53 5.64 3.23
C GLY A 94 1.37 4.58 2.54
N TRP A 95 2.02 3.71 3.34
CA TRP A 95 2.67 2.49 2.89
C TRP A 95 1.65 1.38 2.69
N GLU A 96 0.68 1.32 3.60
CA GLU A 96 -0.37 0.33 3.66
C GLU A 96 -1.69 0.97 4.10
N TRP A 97 -2.80 0.33 3.79
CA TRP A 97 -4.14 0.86 4.02
C TRP A 97 -5.01 -0.17 4.73
N SER A 98 -5.66 0.22 5.82
CA SER A 98 -6.73 -0.59 6.41
C SER A 98 -7.86 -0.78 5.41
N TYR A 99 -8.55 -1.90 5.52
CA TYR A 99 -9.57 -2.33 4.58
C TYR A 99 -10.62 -1.25 4.26
N GLU A 100 -11.11 -0.54 5.29
CA GLU A 100 -12.18 0.44 5.11
C GLU A 100 -11.71 1.76 4.47
N VAL A 101 -10.42 2.11 4.61
CA VAL A 101 -9.91 3.43 4.24
C VAL A 101 -10.16 3.75 2.78
N ASN A 102 -9.88 2.81 1.90
CA ASN A 102 -10.00 3.02 0.46
C ASN A 102 -11.43 3.39 0.01
N GLU A 103 -12.45 2.82 0.66
CA GLU A 103 -13.85 3.06 0.34
C GLU A 103 -14.41 4.25 1.11
N LEU A 104 -14.20 4.28 2.43
CA LEU A 104 -14.82 5.26 3.31
C LEU A 104 -14.18 6.64 3.22
N ALA A 105 -12.89 6.73 2.93
CA ALA A 105 -12.21 8.01 2.78
C ALA A 105 -12.84 8.89 1.68
N ARG A 106 -13.23 8.30 0.56
CA ARG A 106 -13.94 9.03 -0.52
C ARG A 106 -15.30 9.57 -0.06
N VAL A 107 -16.03 8.77 0.71
CA VAL A 107 -17.33 9.17 1.26
C VAL A 107 -17.14 10.31 2.28
N LEU A 108 -16.15 10.16 3.16
CA LEU A 108 -15.81 11.16 4.16
C LEU A 108 -15.38 12.48 3.50
N GLY A 109 -14.49 12.44 2.52
CA GLY A 109 -14.05 13.62 1.78
C GLY A 109 -15.23 14.41 1.19
N LYS A 110 -16.12 13.72 0.48
CA LYS A 110 -17.34 14.34 -0.09
C LYS A 110 -18.24 14.95 0.98
N LYS A 111 -18.49 14.24 2.10
CA LYS A 111 -19.36 14.75 3.18
C LYS A 111 -18.75 15.93 3.92
N SER A 112 -17.44 15.97 4.07
CA SER A 112 -16.73 17.00 4.81
C SER A 112 -16.39 18.25 3.97
N GLY A 113 -16.50 18.17 2.64
CA GLY A 113 -16.07 19.23 1.72
C GLY A 113 -14.54 19.33 1.61
N VAL A 114 -13.81 18.27 1.97
CA VAL A 114 -12.35 18.17 1.78
C VAL A 114 -12.07 17.27 0.59
N ASP A 115 -11.40 17.79 -0.43
CA ASP A 115 -10.89 16.98 -1.55
C ASP A 115 -9.70 16.14 -1.06
N LEU A 116 -10.01 14.88 -0.70
CA LEU A 116 -9.09 13.95 -0.07
C LEU A 116 -8.51 12.99 -1.11
N LYS A 117 -7.18 12.87 -1.14
CA LYS A 117 -6.45 11.89 -1.93
C LYS A 117 -5.67 10.96 -1.04
N LEU A 118 -5.74 9.67 -1.35
CA LEU A 118 -4.88 8.64 -0.76
C LEU A 118 -3.71 8.42 -1.71
N ILE A 119 -2.49 8.58 -1.20
CA ILE A 119 -1.28 8.55 -2.02
C ILE A 119 -0.38 7.40 -1.55
N GLN A 120 -0.14 6.44 -2.43
CA GLN A 120 0.75 5.33 -2.18
C GLN A 120 2.20 5.82 -2.10
N ILE A 121 2.88 5.52 -1.01
CA ILE A 121 4.32 5.73 -0.89
C ILE A 121 5.01 4.58 -1.64
N PRO A 122 5.98 4.87 -2.54
CA PRO A 122 6.78 3.85 -3.22
C PRO A 122 7.47 2.92 -2.24
N SER A 123 7.61 1.65 -2.58
CA SER A 123 8.23 0.68 -1.68
C SER A 123 9.67 1.06 -1.31
N LEU A 124 10.13 0.64 -0.13
CA LEU A 124 11.51 0.88 0.30
C LEU A 124 12.54 0.35 -0.71
N ASN A 125 12.22 -0.76 -1.38
CA ASN A 125 13.09 -1.33 -2.41
C ASN A 125 13.16 -0.43 -3.63
N GLU A 126 12.06 0.20 -4.06
CA GLU A 126 12.05 1.18 -5.15
C GLU A 126 12.88 2.41 -4.78
N ILE A 127 12.70 2.93 -3.56
CA ILE A 127 13.49 4.06 -3.05
C ILE A 127 14.97 3.71 -3.02
N LYS A 128 15.34 2.55 -2.48
CA LYS A 128 16.75 2.11 -2.40
C LYS A 128 17.36 1.82 -3.76
N SER A 129 16.63 1.19 -4.68
CA SER A 129 17.14 0.86 -6.01
C SER A 129 17.40 2.09 -6.87
N SER A 130 16.73 3.20 -6.57
CA SER A 130 16.96 4.50 -7.24
C SER A 130 18.23 5.21 -6.75
N LEU A 131 18.82 4.77 -5.63
CA LEU A 131 20.07 5.32 -5.06
C LEU A 131 21.27 4.45 -5.47
N VAL A 132 21.71 4.56 -6.69
CA VAL A 132 22.87 3.82 -7.18
C VAL A 132 24.16 4.32 -6.53
N GLY A 133 24.85 3.44 -5.78
CA GLY A 133 26.15 3.75 -5.17
C GLY A 133 26.10 4.33 -3.76
N PHE A 134 24.92 4.43 -3.15
CA PHE A 134 24.79 4.86 -1.75
C PHE A 134 24.48 3.65 -0.85
N ASP A 135 25.46 3.19 -0.12
CA ASP A 135 25.30 2.29 1.02
C ASP A 135 24.97 3.11 2.28
N LEU A 136 23.93 3.95 2.18
CA LEU A 136 23.57 4.91 3.21
C LEU A 136 22.17 4.62 3.78
N GLN A 137 22.05 4.90 5.06
CA GLN A 137 20.73 5.04 5.68
C GLN A 137 19.96 6.14 4.95
N LEU A 138 18.75 5.85 4.47
CA LEU A 138 17.95 6.77 3.64
C LEU A 138 17.78 8.16 4.26
N LEU A 139 17.65 8.26 5.60
CA LEU A 139 17.52 9.54 6.29
C LEU A 139 18.79 10.42 6.24
N LYS A 140 19.94 9.84 5.87
CA LYS A 140 21.22 10.54 5.73
C LYS A 140 21.57 10.88 4.29
N VAL A 141 20.70 10.60 3.33
CA VAL A 141 20.93 10.93 1.93
C VAL A 141 21.02 12.44 1.76
N PRO A 142 22.08 12.96 1.13
CA PRO A 142 22.22 14.39 0.89
C PRO A 142 21.09 14.94 0.02
N GLU A 143 20.73 16.20 0.24
CA GLU A 143 19.68 16.89 -0.52
C GLU A 143 19.91 16.81 -2.04
N GLU A 144 21.17 16.98 -2.48
CA GLU A 144 21.52 16.90 -3.91
C GLU A 144 21.23 15.52 -4.50
N ALA A 145 21.46 14.43 -3.76
CA ALA A 145 21.18 13.09 -4.20
C ALA A 145 19.66 12.81 -4.23
N ILE A 146 18.90 13.36 -3.28
CA ILE A 146 17.44 13.31 -3.32
C ILE A 146 16.93 13.95 -4.62
N GLN A 147 17.42 15.16 -4.95
CA GLN A 147 16.98 15.90 -6.12
C GLN A 147 17.39 15.23 -7.44
N LYS A 148 18.60 14.73 -7.53
CA LYS A 148 19.15 14.19 -8.78
C LYS A 148 18.83 12.72 -9.03
N GLU A 149 18.79 11.92 -7.97
CA GLU A 149 18.73 10.46 -8.08
C GLU A 149 17.39 9.88 -7.64
N LEU A 150 16.73 10.44 -6.62
CA LEU A 150 15.46 9.91 -6.13
C LEU A 150 14.28 10.50 -6.89
N LEU A 151 14.13 11.82 -6.89
CA LEU A 151 12.93 12.47 -7.41
C LEU A 151 12.61 12.16 -8.88
N PRO A 152 13.59 11.97 -9.80
CA PRO A 152 13.29 11.60 -11.17
C PRO A 152 12.71 10.18 -11.34
N HIS A 153 12.95 9.30 -10.38
CA HIS A 153 12.61 7.87 -10.49
C HIS A 153 11.47 7.45 -9.55
N ILE A 154 11.20 8.24 -8.51
CA ILE A 154 10.16 7.93 -7.53
C ILE A 154 8.83 8.55 -7.94
N LYS A 155 7.78 7.73 -7.99
CA LYS A 155 6.42 8.18 -8.28
C LYS A 155 5.50 7.92 -7.11
N PHE A 156 4.92 8.97 -6.58
CA PHE A 156 3.79 8.90 -5.67
C PHE A 156 2.50 8.82 -6.47
N VAL A 157 1.75 7.76 -6.30
CA VAL A 157 0.56 7.47 -7.11
C VAL A 157 -0.68 7.55 -6.24
N GLU A 158 -1.73 8.19 -6.74
CA GLU A 158 -3.03 8.16 -6.07
C GLU A 158 -3.58 6.73 -6.10
N VAL A 159 -3.98 6.22 -4.93
CA VAL A 159 -4.45 4.84 -4.76
C VAL A 159 -5.74 4.63 -5.56
N ALA A 160 -5.79 3.57 -6.34
CA ALA A 160 -6.99 3.18 -7.04
C ALA A 160 -8.10 2.78 -6.05
N TYR A 161 -9.36 3.01 -6.41
CA TYR A 161 -10.48 2.46 -5.66
C TYR A 161 -10.52 0.94 -5.87
N LEU A 162 -10.56 0.20 -4.78
CA LEU A 162 -10.62 -1.26 -4.78
C LEU A 162 -11.69 -1.73 -3.80
N GLU A 163 -12.76 -2.33 -4.30
CA GLU A 163 -13.78 -2.97 -3.48
C GLU A 163 -13.59 -4.48 -3.44
N ILE A 164 -13.49 -5.02 -2.22
CA ILE A 164 -13.38 -6.47 -1.99
C ILE A 164 -14.50 -6.93 -1.08
N LYS A 165 -15.32 -7.88 -1.52
CA LYS A 165 -16.28 -8.58 -0.67
C LYS A 165 -15.62 -9.80 -0.05
N ILE A 166 -15.83 -9.94 1.27
CA ILE A 166 -15.29 -11.03 2.07
C ILE A 166 -16.46 -11.91 2.51
N LYS A 167 -16.33 -13.21 2.27
CA LYS A 167 -17.25 -14.23 2.81
C LYS A 167 -16.45 -15.19 3.67
N VAL A 168 -16.98 -15.51 4.84
CA VAL A 168 -16.40 -16.45 5.78
C VAL A 168 -17.40 -17.57 6.04
N ASN A 169 -16.98 -18.81 5.81
CA ASN A 169 -17.77 -20.02 6.04
C ASN A 169 -16.94 -20.98 6.91
N GLY A 170 -17.12 -20.93 8.22
CA GLY A 170 -16.25 -21.66 9.15
C GLY A 170 -14.80 -21.13 9.02
N ASN A 171 -13.89 -22.02 8.63
CA ASN A 171 -12.48 -21.68 8.41
C ASN A 171 -12.16 -21.29 6.95
N GLU A 172 -13.13 -21.39 6.04
CA GLU A 172 -12.94 -20.96 4.64
C GLU A 172 -13.21 -19.47 4.49
N VAL A 173 -12.27 -18.76 3.88
CA VAL A 173 -12.38 -17.33 3.54
C VAL A 173 -12.34 -17.18 2.02
N VAL A 174 -13.32 -16.44 1.51
CA VAL A 174 -13.41 -16.11 0.09
C VAL A 174 -13.31 -14.60 -0.07
N LEU A 175 -12.33 -14.16 -0.84
CA LEU A 175 -12.19 -12.76 -1.24
C LEU A 175 -12.64 -12.61 -2.69
N LYS A 176 -13.44 -11.58 -2.95
CA LYS A 176 -13.93 -11.29 -4.31
C LYS A 176 -13.77 -9.80 -4.62
N ILE A 177 -12.97 -9.47 -5.63
CA ILE A 177 -12.90 -8.11 -6.17
C ILE A 177 -14.23 -7.83 -6.90
N THR A 178 -14.95 -6.81 -6.43
CA THR A 178 -16.26 -6.42 -6.99
C THR A 178 -16.19 -5.15 -7.80
N ASP A 179 -15.25 -4.24 -7.49
CA ASP A 179 -14.98 -3.03 -8.28
C ASP A 179 -13.51 -2.62 -8.17
N PHE A 180 -13.00 -1.98 -9.23
CA PHE A 180 -11.65 -1.45 -9.29
C PHE A 180 -11.62 -0.22 -10.20
N GLN A 181 -11.30 0.96 -9.69
CA GLN A 181 -11.28 2.21 -10.44
C GLN A 181 -9.94 2.92 -10.27
N ILE A 182 -9.23 3.08 -11.37
CA ILE A 182 -7.98 3.86 -11.41
C ILE A 182 -8.34 5.36 -11.36
N PRO A 183 -7.58 6.19 -10.63
CA PRO A 183 -7.71 7.64 -10.70
C PRO A 183 -7.59 8.16 -12.14
N SER A 184 -8.25 9.26 -12.44
CA SER A 184 -8.20 9.85 -13.79
C SER A 184 -6.78 10.30 -14.13
N ILE A 185 -6.16 9.61 -15.07
CA ILE A 185 -4.83 9.91 -15.63
C ILE A 185 -4.95 10.04 -17.15
N ALA A 186 -3.99 10.70 -17.78
CA ALA A 186 -4.03 10.93 -19.23
C ALA A 186 -4.04 9.62 -20.03
N GLU A 187 -3.23 8.65 -19.60
CA GLU A 187 -3.11 7.32 -20.21
C GLU A 187 -4.41 6.52 -20.15
N LEU A 188 -5.22 6.72 -19.09
CA LEU A 188 -6.52 6.08 -18.96
C LEU A 188 -7.50 6.53 -20.04
N ALA A 189 -7.44 7.81 -20.47
CA ALA A 189 -8.35 8.36 -21.47
C ALA A 189 -8.23 7.61 -22.81
N GLU A 190 -7.05 7.13 -23.17
CA GLU A 190 -6.79 6.41 -24.41
C GLU A 190 -7.44 5.01 -24.46
N ILE A 191 -7.59 4.39 -23.30
CA ILE A 191 -8.11 3.01 -23.19
C ILE A 191 -9.53 2.95 -22.60
N ALA A 192 -10.03 4.02 -22.02
CA ALA A 192 -11.33 4.06 -21.33
C ALA A 192 -12.50 3.59 -22.23
N SER A 193 -12.48 3.95 -23.52
CA SER A 193 -13.49 3.55 -24.48
C SER A 193 -13.48 2.04 -24.82
N LYS A 194 -12.39 1.34 -24.52
CA LYS A 194 -12.21 -0.10 -24.81
C LYS A 194 -12.52 -0.98 -23.60
N VAL A 195 -12.55 -0.39 -22.40
CA VAL A 195 -12.78 -1.09 -21.14
C VAL A 195 -14.27 -1.15 -20.86
N LYS A 196 -14.82 -2.36 -20.75
CA LYS A 196 -16.24 -2.59 -20.44
C LYS A 196 -16.50 -2.81 -18.95
N ASP A 197 -15.55 -3.36 -18.25
CA ASP A 197 -15.56 -3.63 -16.82
C ASP A 197 -14.29 -3.00 -16.24
N SER A 198 -14.42 -2.11 -15.25
CA SER A 198 -13.30 -1.43 -14.61
C SER A 198 -12.22 -2.39 -14.10
N ARG A 199 -12.61 -3.58 -13.68
CA ARG A 199 -11.69 -4.65 -13.24
C ARG A 199 -10.80 -5.20 -14.35
N GLU A 200 -11.14 -4.93 -15.62
CA GLU A 200 -10.26 -5.26 -16.76
C GLU A 200 -8.96 -4.41 -16.76
N LEU A 201 -8.86 -3.40 -15.90
CA LEU A 201 -7.64 -2.63 -15.69
C LEU A 201 -6.66 -3.29 -14.71
N ILE A 202 -7.04 -4.38 -14.06
CA ILE A 202 -6.14 -5.17 -13.20
C ILE A 202 -5.22 -6.01 -14.09
N ASP A 203 -3.90 -5.86 -13.91
CA ASP A 203 -2.90 -6.71 -14.55
C ASP A 203 -2.69 -8.01 -13.78
N TYR A 204 -2.46 -7.89 -12.47
CA TYR A 204 -2.49 -9.04 -11.56
C TYR A 204 -2.91 -8.63 -10.16
N TRP A 205 -3.26 -9.61 -9.34
CA TRP A 205 -3.41 -9.45 -7.91
C TRP A 205 -2.90 -10.67 -7.15
N ALA A 206 -2.46 -10.44 -5.94
CA ALA A 206 -1.83 -11.44 -5.10
C ALA A 206 -2.30 -11.28 -3.66
N ILE A 207 -2.22 -12.36 -2.89
CA ILE A 207 -2.68 -12.42 -1.51
C ILE A 207 -1.63 -13.08 -0.63
N ASP A 208 -1.35 -12.42 0.49
CA ASP A 208 -0.73 -12.99 1.67
C ASP A 208 -1.84 -13.26 2.69
N TRP A 209 -2.13 -14.53 2.94
CA TRP A 209 -3.23 -14.95 3.81
C TRP A 209 -2.89 -14.86 5.32
N ASP A 210 -1.62 -14.64 5.66
CA ASP A 210 -1.15 -14.54 7.05
C ASP A 210 -0.04 -13.47 7.19
N TYR A 211 -0.34 -12.27 6.69
CA TYR A 211 0.55 -11.13 6.69
C TYR A 211 0.96 -10.71 8.11
N LYS A 212 2.25 -10.58 8.36
CA LYS A 212 2.81 -10.26 9.69
C LYS A 212 3.20 -8.79 9.87
N GLY A 213 2.93 -7.94 8.89
CA GLY A 213 3.20 -6.50 8.98
C GLY A 213 4.60 -6.08 8.51
N ASP A 214 5.40 -7.00 7.94
CA ASP A 214 6.76 -6.71 7.50
C ASP A 214 7.02 -7.06 6.04
N THR A 215 6.84 -8.32 5.66
CA THR A 215 7.16 -8.82 4.33
C THR A 215 5.94 -9.49 3.71
N PHE A 216 5.59 -9.09 2.49
CA PHE A 216 4.51 -9.72 1.72
C PHE A 216 4.97 -11.08 1.19
N HIS A 217 4.26 -12.14 1.56
CA HIS A 217 4.47 -13.49 1.07
C HIS A 217 3.38 -13.83 0.06
N ASN A 218 3.75 -13.95 -1.20
CA ASN A 218 2.81 -14.30 -2.25
C ASN A 218 2.37 -15.77 -2.13
N GLN A 219 1.26 -16.00 -1.44
CA GLN A 219 0.70 -17.34 -1.20
C GLN A 219 -0.38 -17.69 -2.24
N TRP A 220 -0.98 -16.71 -2.87
CA TRP A 220 -1.92 -16.88 -3.97
C TRP A 220 -1.81 -15.69 -4.93
N GLN A 221 -1.98 -15.97 -6.24
CA GLN A 221 -1.99 -14.92 -7.25
C GLN A 221 -2.81 -15.30 -8.48
N SER A 222 -3.39 -14.29 -9.15
CA SER A 222 -3.93 -14.39 -10.48
C SER A 222 -3.42 -13.24 -11.35
N PHE A 223 -2.96 -13.55 -12.55
CA PHE A 223 -2.38 -12.59 -13.48
C PHE A 223 -2.83 -12.86 -14.91
N ARG A 224 -2.79 -11.84 -15.73
CA ARG A 224 -3.13 -11.91 -17.15
C ARG A 224 -2.07 -12.69 -17.92
N VAL A 225 -2.52 -13.50 -18.85
CA VAL A 225 -1.64 -14.17 -19.82
C VAL A 225 -2.24 -14.05 -21.21
N LYS A 226 -1.42 -14.19 -22.27
CA LYS A 226 -1.91 -14.09 -23.66
C LYS A 226 -3.10 -15.00 -23.95
N LYS A 227 -3.17 -16.19 -23.34
CA LYS A 227 -4.25 -17.16 -23.52
C LYS A 227 -5.48 -16.85 -22.66
N ASN A 228 -5.31 -16.16 -21.52
CA ASN A 228 -6.39 -15.72 -20.64
C ASN A 228 -6.13 -14.24 -20.26
N PRO A 229 -6.74 -13.29 -20.99
CA PRO A 229 -6.49 -11.86 -20.78
C PRO A 229 -7.23 -11.28 -19.57
N LYS A 230 -7.83 -12.10 -18.73
CA LYS A 230 -8.52 -11.69 -17.50
C LYS A 230 -7.91 -12.39 -16.30
N VAL A 231 -7.89 -11.69 -15.17
CA VAL A 231 -7.56 -12.28 -13.87
C VAL A 231 -8.80 -12.97 -13.30
N ASP A 232 -8.59 -13.95 -12.41
CA ASP A 232 -9.66 -14.45 -11.56
C ASP A 232 -10.00 -13.39 -10.53
N TYR A 233 -11.25 -13.02 -10.39
CA TYR A 233 -11.68 -11.99 -9.43
C TYR A 233 -12.06 -12.57 -8.06
N GLU A 234 -11.86 -13.87 -7.86
CA GLU A 234 -12.19 -14.57 -6.61
C GLU A 234 -11.03 -15.47 -6.19
N ALA A 235 -10.68 -15.42 -4.92
CA ALA A 235 -9.69 -16.27 -4.30
C ALA A 235 -10.26 -16.90 -3.03
N LYS A 236 -9.81 -18.13 -2.71
CA LYS A 236 -10.27 -18.91 -1.57
C LYS A 236 -9.09 -19.44 -0.78
N HIS A 237 -9.25 -19.46 0.53
CA HIS A 237 -8.29 -20.04 1.45
C HIS A 237 -9.01 -20.71 2.62
N SER A 238 -8.48 -21.82 3.09
CA SER A 238 -8.97 -22.52 4.29
C SER A 238 -7.90 -22.51 5.36
N TYR A 239 -8.20 -21.91 6.50
CA TYR A 239 -7.31 -21.91 7.65
C TYR A 239 -7.44 -23.20 8.45
N GLU A 240 -6.34 -23.67 9.00
CA GLU A 240 -6.32 -24.92 9.79
C GLU A 240 -6.97 -24.74 11.17
N SER A 241 -6.93 -23.53 11.74
CA SER A 241 -7.43 -23.24 13.08
C SER A 241 -8.19 -21.92 13.13
N ALA A 242 -9.03 -21.80 14.15
CA ALA A 242 -9.58 -20.52 14.56
C ALA A 242 -8.48 -19.60 15.11
N GLY A 243 -8.61 -18.29 14.92
CA GLY A 243 -7.60 -17.31 15.36
C GLY A 243 -7.77 -15.95 14.72
N GLU A 244 -6.85 -15.06 15.04
CA GLU A 244 -6.74 -13.75 14.42
C GLU A 244 -5.74 -13.81 13.27
N TYR A 245 -6.16 -13.32 12.10
CA TYR A 245 -5.36 -13.29 10.90
C TYR A 245 -5.33 -11.90 10.30
N GLN A 246 -4.23 -11.55 9.67
CA GLN A 246 -4.15 -10.40 8.80
C GLN A 246 -3.94 -10.89 7.36
N ILE A 247 -4.79 -10.45 6.46
CA ILE A 247 -4.69 -10.77 5.04
C ILE A 247 -4.26 -9.50 4.31
N MET A 248 -3.16 -9.57 3.57
CA MET A 248 -2.79 -8.47 2.68
C MET A 248 -3.14 -8.80 1.25
N VAL A 249 -3.92 -7.95 0.62
CA VAL A 249 -4.25 -8.02 -0.81
C VAL A 249 -3.47 -6.94 -1.54
N LYS A 250 -2.73 -7.33 -2.56
CA LYS A 250 -2.02 -6.44 -3.46
C LYS A 250 -2.61 -6.56 -4.86
N VAL A 251 -2.98 -5.43 -5.46
CA VAL A 251 -3.48 -5.33 -6.84
C VAL A 251 -2.55 -4.42 -7.63
N VAL A 252 -2.13 -4.86 -8.81
CA VAL A 252 -1.33 -4.05 -9.73
C VAL A 252 -2.15 -3.81 -10.99
N ASP A 253 -2.24 -2.56 -11.40
CA ASP A 253 -2.96 -2.16 -12.58
C ASP A 253 -2.12 -2.30 -13.87
N VAL A 254 -2.76 -2.12 -15.02
CA VAL A 254 -2.11 -2.20 -16.34
C VAL A 254 -1.05 -1.12 -16.58
N PHE A 255 -0.93 -0.13 -15.71
CA PHE A 255 0.10 0.90 -15.75
C PHE A 255 1.24 0.62 -14.77
N GLY A 256 1.14 -0.49 -14.02
CA GLY A 256 2.14 -0.91 -13.03
C GLY A 256 2.00 -0.23 -11.66
N ASN A 257 0.86 0.42 -11.37
CA ASN A 257 0.64 1.05 -10.07
C ASN A 257 0.06 0.04 -9.07
N ASP A 258 0.57 0.09 -7.84
CA ASP A 258 0.15 -0.76 -6.74
C ASP A 258 -1.02 -0.16 -5.96
N THR A 259 -1.96 -1.02 -5.59
CA THR A 259 -2.99 -0.74 -4.59
C THR A 259 -3.02 -1.91 -3.61
N ASN A 260 -2.88 -1.63 -2.33
CA ASN A 260 -2.90 -2.66 -1.30
C ASN A 260 -4.01 -2.43 -0.26
N LYS A 261 -4.45 -3.52 0.38
CA LYS A 261 -5.41 -3.51 1.50
C LYS A 261 -5.00 -4.54 2.53
N VAL A 262 -5.03 -4.15 3.78
CA VAL A 262 -4.87 -5.06 4.92
C VAL A 262 -6.22 -5.31 5.57
N ILE A 263 -6.60 -6.58 5.62
CA ILE A 263 -7.86 -7.07 6.18
C ILE A 263 -7.53 -7.77 7.49
N LYS A 264 -8.10 -7.31 8.60
CA LYS A 264 -8.06 -8.04 9.87
C LYS A 264 -9.26 -8.97 9.94
N LEU A 265 -9.03 -10.20 10.29
CA LEU A 265 -10.03 -11.26 10.33
C LEU A 265 -9.90 -12.06 11.62
N GLU A 266 -11.01 -12.24 12.34
CA GLU A 266 -11.12 -13.15 13.47
C GLU A 266 -11.95 -14.35 13.03
N LEU A 267 -11.38 -15.56 13.07
CA LEU A 267 -12.07 -16.82 12.86
C LEU A 267 -12.33 -17.47 14.20
N GLY A 268 -13.59 -17.60 14.57
CA GLY A 268 -14.04 -18.22 15.81
C GLY A 268 -14.82 -19.49 15.54
N ALA A 269 -15.06 -20.30 16.60
CA ALA A 269 -15.83 -21.53 16.52
C ALA A 269 -17.29 -21.33 16.06
N ASN A 270 -17.79 -20.09 16.08
CA ASN A 270 -19.12 -19.69 15.61
C ASN A 270 -19.08 -18.29 15.01
N ASN A 271 -19.02 -18.20 13.67
CA ASN A 271 -19.14 -16.99 12.85
C ASN A 271 -17.93 -16.05 12.86
N GLY A 272 -17.24 -15.99 11.73
CA GLY A 272 -16.24 -14.96 11.49
C GLY A 272 -16.83 -13.54 11.63
N LYS A 273 -16.26 -12.75 12.51
CA LYS A 273 -16.51 -11.31 12.62
C LYS A 273 -15.37 -10.57 11.93
N LYS A 274 -15.75 -9.60 11.12
CA LYS A 274 -14.84 -8.59 10.57
C LYS A 274 -14.66 -7.53 11.67
N ILE A 275 -13.42 -7.27 12.07
CA ILE A 275 -13.06 -6.20 13.01
C ILE A 275 -12.58 -4.99 12.22
#